data_f4a1b1c3d5bacec88d0afa1396255957
#
_entry.id   f4a1b1c3d5bacec88d0afa1396255957
#
_cell.length_a   1.000
_cell.length_b   1.000
_cell.length_c   1.000
_cell.angle_alpha   90.00
_cell.angle_beta   90.00
_cell.angle_gamma   90.00
#
_symmetry.space_group_name_H-M   'P 1'
#
loop_
_entity.id
_entity.type
_entity.pdbx_description
1 polymer ?
#
loop_
_entity_poly.entity_id
_entity_poly.type
_entity_poly.pdbx_seq_one_letter_code
_entity_poly.pdbx_strand_id
1 'polypeptide(L)'
;MVWQRRLAHARPGGLAAGAPPGHHRRQHRRFRRWTPSDESRWELQARQLRYSDGNRRDQLDLSGSQRMWANPHVLVDGLFAASAGRAEDDRAVDYFNPRHSSAVAAGVRIEQIGWRRYDDAFRQRLEVTAGPTYQSGFGSRWVPALAYRHLWSLGDGSALSYGVSWSRPVYDGQREQQLGLDLDFRWGGTP
;
A
#
# COMPACT_ATOMS: atom_id res chain seq x y z
N MET A 1 -3.02 17.67 -21.11
CA MET A 1 -4.23 17.19 -20.41
C MET A 1 -3.95 15.76 -19.98
N VAL A 2 -3.51 15.54 -18.74
CA VAL A 2 -3.00 14.24 -18.25
C VAL A 2 -4.15 13.44 -17.67
N TRP A 3 -4.59 12.39 -18.33
CA TRP A 3 -5.53 11.41 -17.79
C TRP A 3 -4.78 10.41 -16.92
N GLN A 4 -4.78 10.62 -15.62
CA GLN A 4 -4.34 9.60 -14.65
C GLN A 4 -5.54 8.71 -14.29
N ARG A 5 -5.68 7.56 -14.94
CA ARG A 5 -6.44 6.44 -14.37
C ARG A 5 -5.56 5.76 -13.33
N ARG A 6 -5.72 6.12 -12.08
CA ARG A 6 -5.18 5.33 -10.98
C ARG A 6 -6.07 4.11 -10.79
N LEU A 7 -5.68 2.99 -11.33
CA LEU A 7 -6.13 1.70 -10.81
C LEU A 7 -5.57 1.59 -9.39
N ALA A 8 -6.43 1.23 -8.45
CA ALA A 8 -6.12 1.20 -7.03
C ALA A 8 -4.91 0.29 -6.78
N HIS A 9 -3.79 0.87 -6.41
CA HIS A 9 -2.64 0.13 -5.90
C HIS A 9 -3.09 -0.51 -4.60
N ALA A 10 -3.14 -1.84 -4.55
CA ALA A 10 -3.21 -2.58 -3.31
C ALA A 10 -1.90 -2.29 -2.55
N ARG A 11 -1.93 -1.35 -1.60
CA ARG A 11 -0.80 -1.11 -0.69
C ARG A 11 -0.71 -2.30 0.24
N PRO A 12 0.47 -2.88 0.47
CA PRO A 12 0.64 -3.85 1.53
C PRO A 12 0.24 -3.18 2.86
N GLY A 13 -0.71 -3.75 3.57
CA GLY A 13 -1.17 -3.29 4.88
C GLY A 13 -2.38 -2.37 4.93
N GLY A 14 -2.91 -1.88 3.81
CA GLY A 14 -4.17 -1.13 3.81
C GLY A 14 -5.37 -2.08 3.84
N LEU A 15 -6.00 -2.25 4.99
CA LEU A 15 -7.30 -2.93 5.15
C LEU A 15 -8.37 -2.18 4.35
N ALA A 16 -8.41 -2.40 3.04
CA ALA A 16 -9.54 -1.99 2.22
C ALA A 16 -10.59 -3.10 2.25
N ALA A 17 -11.25 -3.28 3.39
CA ALA A 17 -12.50 -4.02 3.41
C ALA A 17 -13.49 -3.28 2.52
N GLY A 18 -13.81 -3.86 1.37
CA GLY A 18 -14.86 -3.37 0.49
C GLY A 18 -16.17 -3.30 1.26
N ALA A 19 -16.83 -2.14 1.28
CA ALA A 19 -18.20 -2.08 1.72
C ALA A 19 -19.06 -2.87 0.71
N PRO A 20 -20.04 -3.66 1.16
CA PRO A 20 -20.97 -4.35 0.27
C PRO A 20 -21.72 -3.33 -0.61
N PRO A 21 -22.17 -3.73 -1.81
CA PRO A 21 -22.95 -2.85 -2.68
C PRO A 21 -24.23 -2.41 -1.96
N GLY A 22 -24.43 -1.09 -1.81
CA GLY A 22 -25.60 -0.50 -1.14
C GLY A 22 -25.28 0.47 -0.01
N HIS A 23 -24.06 0.46 0.56
CA HIS A 23 -23.66 1.41 1.58
C HIS A 23 -22.94 2.62 0.97
N HIS A 24 -23.62 3.78 0.91
CA HIS A 24 -22.98 5.03 0.53
C HIS A 24 -21.95 5.45 1.59
N ARG A 25 -20.73 5.74 1.15
CA ARG A 25 -19.61 6.10 2.01
C ARG A 25 -19.12 7.51 1.67
N ARG A 26 -19.16 8.42 2.63
CA ARG A 26 -18.44 9.69 2.55
C ARG A 26 -17.05 9.51 3.15
N GLN A 27 -16.02 9.95 2.45
CA GLN A 27 -14.64 9.85 2.88
C GLN A 27 -13.99 11.23 2.93
N HIS A 28 -13.44 11.58 4.09
CA HIS A 28 -12.52 12.69 4.25
C HIS A 28 -11.10 12.14 4.41
N ARG A 29 -10.18 12.65 3.61
CA ARG A 29 -8.79 12.21 3.60
C ARG A 29 -7.88 13.41 3.79
N ARG A 30 -6.94 13.31 4.73
CA ARG A 30 -5.78 14.21 4.87
C ARG A 30 -4.52 13.40 4.62
N PHE A 31 -3.58 14.01 3.88
CA PHE A 31 -2.36 13.36 3.46
C PHE A 31 -1.19 14.30 3.66
N ARG A 32 -0.11 13.81 4.25
CA ARG A 32 1.18 14.48 4.32
C ARG A 32 2.28 13.55 3.86
N ARG A 33 3.13 14.05 2.98
CA ARG A 33 4.38 13.41 2.57
C ARG A 33 5.54 14.26 3.07
N TRP A 34 6.52 13.57 3.61
CA TRP A 34 7.75 14.18 4.08
C TRP A 34 8.94 13.40 3.54
N THR A 35 9.87 14.09 2.87
CA THR A 35 11.05 13.53 2.21
C THR A 35 12.27 14.27 2.77
N PRO A 36 12.81 13.85 3.92
CA PRO A 36 13.95 14.56 4.55
C PRO A 36 15.24 14.46 3.72
N SER A 37 15.35 13.43 2.89
CA SER A 37 16.46 13.25 1.94
C SER A 37 15.97 12.42 0.74
N ASP A 38 16.78 12.32 -0.32
CA ASP A 38 16.52 11.45 -1.47
C ASP A 38 16.49 9.95 -1.07
N GLU A 39 17.05 9.63 0.07
CA GLU A 39 17.12 8.27 0.61
C GLU A 39 15.98 7.93 1.57
N SER A 40 15.23 8.93 2.04
CA SER A 40 14.21 8.76 3.07
C SER A 40 12.89 9.36 2.64
N ARG A 41 11.83 8.57 2.72
CA ARG A 41 10.46 8.98 2.39
C ARG A 41 9.48 8.48 3.43
N TRP A 42 8.63 9.39 3.91
CA TRP A 42 7.60 9.10 4.89
C TRP A 42 6.26 9.64 4.43
N GLU A 43 5.21 8.92 4.68
CA GLU A 43 3.83 9.30 4.38
C GLU A 43 2.94 9.07 5.58
N LEU A 44 2.21 10.10 5.98
CA LEU A 44 1.17 10.02 7.00
C LEU A 44 -0.18 10.31 6.35
N GLN A 45 -1.14 9.43 6.56
CA GLN A 45 -2.49 9.58 6.05
C GLN A 45 -3.50 9.39 7.18
N ALA A 46 -4.36 10.38 7.38
CA ALA A 46 -5.53 10.27 8.22
C ALA A 46 -6.79 10.17 7.35
N ARG A 47 -7.67 9.24 7.67
CA ARG A 47 -8.94 9.01 6.98
C ARG A 47 -10.07 8.95 7.99
N GLN A 48 -11.18 9.59 7.63
CA GLN A 48 -12.45 9.44 8.31
C GLN A 48 -13.47 8.92 7.31
N LEU A 49 -14.15 7.85 7.68
CA LEU A 49 -15.18 7.19 6.90
C LEU A 49 -16.50 7.33 7.65
N ARG A 50 -17.54 7.79 6.96
CA ARG A 50 -18.91 7.81 7.46
C ARG A 50 -19.75 6.92 6.58
N TYR A 51 -20.43 5.97 7.17
CA TYR A 51 -21.29 5.01 6.50
C TYR A 51 -22.74 5.48 6.54
N SER A 52 -23.57 4.95 5.64
CA SER A 52 -24.99 5.29 5.56
C SER A 52 -25.83 4.82 6.75
N ASP A 53 -25.34 3.84 7.49
CA ASP A 53 -25.92 3.32 8.74
C ASP A 53 -25.61 4.20 9.96
N GLY A 54 -24.93 5.35 9.74
CA GLY A 54 -24.54 6.30 10.77
C GLY A 54 -23.20 5.98 11.45
N ASN A 55 -22.59 4.82 11.16
CA ASN A 55 -21.31 4.46 11.74
C ASN A 55 -20.17 5.34 11.20
N ARG A 56 -19.17 5.58 12.04
CA ARG A 56 -17.98 6.35 11.71
C ARG A 56 -16.74 5.54 12.04
N ARG A 57 -15.77 5.57 11.13
CA ARG A 57 -14.46 4.98 11.31
C ARG A 57 -13.37 5.99 11.05
N ASP A 58 -12.49 6.16 12.02
CA ASP A 58 -11.27 6.96 11.91
C ASP A 58 -10.08 6.01 11.71
N GLN A 59 -9.17 6.36 10.81
CA GLN A 59 -7.99 5.56 10.51
C GLN A 59 -6.78 6.46 10.30
N LEU A 60 -5.65 6.05 10.87
CA LEU A 60 -4.34 6.67 10.72
C LEU A 60 -3.38 5.64 10.13
N ASP A 61 -2.70 6.00 9.06
CA ASP A 61 -1.71 5.16 8.38
C ASP A 61 -0.39 5.94 8.30
N LEU A 62 0.70 5.34 8.74
CA LEU A 62 2.07 5.80 8.57
C LEU A 62 2.81 4.78 7.71
N SER A 63 3.54 5.23 6.72
CA SER A 63 4.44 4.37 5.95
C SER A 63 5.73 5.11 5.66
N GLY A 64 6.82 4.37 5.54
CA GLY A 64 8.12 4.94 5.24
C GLY A 64 9.05 3.97 4.55
N SER A 65 10.05 4.53 3.91
CA SER A 65 11.19 3.80 3.36
C SER A 65 12.47 4.57 3.60
N GLN A 66 13.54 3.82 3.91
CA GLN A 66 14.88 4.35 4.11
C GLN A 66 15.84 3.56 3.24
N ARG A 67 16.66 4.24 2.43
CA ARG A 67 17.77 3.62 1.71
C ARG A 67 18.79 3.10 2.72
N MET A 68 19.01 1.78 2.66
CA MET A 68 19.97 1.08 3.51
C MET A 68 21.28 0.83 2.78
N TRP A 69 21.20 0.58 1.49
CA TRP A 69 22.37 0.33 0.65
C TRP A 69 22.08 0.66 -0.81
N ALA A 70 23.10 1.13 -1.51
CA ALA A 70 23.03 1.46 -2.93
C ALA A 70 24.35 1.19 -3.65
N ASN A 71 24.25 0.61 -4.83
CA ASN A 71 25.32 0.57 -5.81
C ASN A 71 24.74 0.86 -7.21
N PRO A 72 25.56 0.96 -8.27
CA PRO A 72 25.06 1.29 -9.61
C PRO A 72 24.01 0.32 -10.18
N HIS A 73 23.91 -0.91 -9.65
CA HIS A 73 23.03 -1.95 -10.18
C HIS A 73 21.91 -2.36 -9.22
N VAL A 74 22.10 -2.14 -7.91
CA VAL A 74 21.14 -2.61 -6.90
C VAL A 74 20.93 -1.55 -5.83
N LEU A 75 19.67 -1.36 -5.48
CA LEU A 75 19.21 -0.49 -4.39
C LEU A 75 18.48 -1.34 -3.36
N VAL A 76 18.77 -1.12 -2.08
CA VAL A 76 18.10 -1.80 -0.97
C VAL A 76 17.49 -0.76 -0.04
N ASP A 77 16.18 -0.82 0.13
CA ASP A 77 15.43 0.05 1.04
C ASP A 77 14.82 -0.79 2.17
N GLY A 78 14.95 -0.31 3.40
CA GLY A 78 14.12 -0.74 4.51
C GLY A 78 12.73 -0.14 4.38
N LEU A 79 11.70 -0.94 4.66
CA LEU A 79 10.30 -0.55 4.61
C LEU A 79 9.67 -0.60 6.00
N PHE A 80 8.82 0.35 6.28
CA PHE A 80 8.03 0.40 7.50
C PHE A 80 6.60 0.83 7.20
N ALA A 81 5.64 0.22 7.87
CA ALA A 81 4.25 0.64 7.85
C ALA A 81 3.62 0.43 9.23
N ALA A 82 2.78 1.37 9.64
CA ALA A 82 1.94 1.24 10.82
C ALA A 82 0.54 1.78 10.51
N SER A 83 -0.47 1.17 11.07
CA SER A 83 -1.84 1.64 10.96
C SER A 83 -2.58 1.47 12.27
N ALA A 84 -3.50 2.40 12.54
CA ALA A 84 -4.43 2.32 13.66
C ALA A 84 -5.82 2.75 13.17
N GLY A 85 -6.84 2.03 13.58
CA GLY A 85 -8.23 2.31 13.23
C GLY A 85 -9.16 2.14 14.41
N ARG A 86 -10.18 3.00 14.48
CA ARG A 86 -11.25 2.94 15.47
C ARG A 86 -12.59 3.13 14.79
N ALA A 87 -13.53 2.26 15.08
CA ALA A 87 -14.94 2.43 14.75
C ALA A 87 -15.68 3.00 15.97
N GLU A 88 -16.63 3.90 15.72
CA GLU A 88 -17.44 4.51 16.78
C GLU A 88 -18.45 3.51 17.33
N ASP A 89 -19.00 2.68 16.45
CA ASP A 89 -19.97 1.65 16.77
C ASP A 89 -19.42 0.26 16.39
N ASP A 90 -19.57 -0.70 17.30
CA ASP A 90 -19.13 -2.09 17.14
C ASP A 90 -20.30 -3.06 16.88
N ARG A 91 -21.45 -2.52 16.42
CA ARG A 91 -22.58 -3.34 16.03
C ARG A 91 -22.17 -4.40 15.00
N ALA A 92 -22.81 -5.56 15.08
CA ALA A 92 -22.68 -6.57 14.04
C ALA A 92 -23.24 -6.01 12.71
N VAL A 93 -22.36 -5.83 11.74
CA VAL A 93 -22.66 -5.34 10.40
C VAL A 93 -22.00 -6.24 9.37
N ASP A 94 -22.54 -6.27 8.15
CA ASP A 94 -22.04 -7.13 7.08
C ASP A 94 -20.72 -6.69 6.45
N TYR A 95 -20.00 -5.77 7.11
CA TYR A 95 -18.69 -5.29 6.68
C TYR A 95 -17.69 -5.31 7.84
N PHE A 96 -16.39 -5.39 7.51
CA PHE A 96 -15.31 -5.40 8.49
C PHE A 96 -15.33 -4.14 9.37
N ASN A 97 -15.71 -4.29 10.64
CA ASN A 97 -15.91 -3.18 11.57
C ASN A 97 -15.38 -3.48 12.98
N PRO A 98 -14.11 -3.87 13.16
CA PRO A 98 -13.58 -4.03 14.52
C PRO A 98 -13.54 -2.67 15.24
N ARG A 99 -13.94 -2.65 16.51
CA ARG A 99 -13.91 -1.44 17.35
C ARG A 99 -12.52 -0.79 17.37
N HIS A 100 -11.49 -1.61 17.47
CA HIS A 100 -10.09 -1.20 17.37
C HIS A 100 -9.34 -2.15 16.44
N SER A 101 -8.50 -1.59 15.61
CA SER A 101 -7.56 -2.35 14.79
C SER A 101 -6.23 -1.63 14.73
N SER A 102 -5.13 -2.38 14.78
CA SER A 102 -3.79 -1.85 14.55
C SER A 102 -2.94 -2.85 13.79
N ALA A 103 -1.99 -2.36 13.04
CA ALA A 103 -1.01 -3.20 12.38
C ALA A 103 0.33 -2.47 12.33
N VAL A 104 1.40 -3.25 12.41
CA VAL A 104 2.77 -2.78 12.15
C VAL A 104 3.40 -3.79 11.19
N ALA A 105 4.12 -3.32 10.20
CA ALA A 105 4.89 -4.16 9.30
C ALA A 105 6.25 -3.54 9.03
N ALA A 106 7.24 -4.39 8.92
CA ALA A 106 8.57 -4.03 8.45
C ALA A 106 8.98 -4.95 7.30
N GLY A 107 9.93 -4.51 6.50
CA GLY A 107 10.37 -5.30 5.37
C GLY A 107 11.53 -4.69 4.60
N VAL A 108 11.79 -5.28 3.46
CA VAL A 108 12.87 -4.86 2.56
C VAL A 108 12.34 -4.79 1.14
N ARG A 109 12.81 -3.78 0.42
CA ARG A 109 12.69 -3.63 -1.03
C ARG A 109 14.06 -3.75 -1.63
N ILE A 110 14.19 -4.63 -2.61
CA ILE A 110 15.38 -4.76 -3.45
C ILE A 110 14.98 -4.35 -4.87
N GLU A 111 15.67 -3.38 -5.42
CA GLU A 111 15.50 -2.96 -6.80
C GLU A 111 16.80 -3.20 -7.55
N GLN A 112 16.74 -4.03 -8.58
CA GLN A 112 17.86 -4.34 -9.46
C GLN A 112 17.68 -3.64 -10.80
N ILE A 113 18.71 -2.93 -11.26
CA ILE A 113 18.77 -2.34 -12.58
C ILE A 113 19.34 -3.41 -13.51
N GLY A 114 18.45 -4.07 -14.27
CA GLY A 114 18.82 -5.13 -15.19
C GLY A 114 19.43 -4.59 -16.49
N TRP A 115 18.97 -3.41 -16.92
CA TRP A 115 19.45 -2.77 -18.13
C TRP A 115 19.19 -1.25 -18.07
N ARG A 116 20.14 -0.49 -18.60
CA ARG A 116 20.02 0.96 -18.75
C ARG A 116 20.78 1.42 -19.98
N ARG A 117 20.13 2.22 -20.82
CA ARG A 117 20.74 2.86 -21.99
C ARG A 117 20.12 4.24 -22.17
N TYR A 118 20.93 5.30 -21.99
CA TYR A 118 20.43 6.68 -21.97
C TYR A 118 19.29 6.86 -20.96
N ASP A 119 18.12 7.29 -21.43
CA ASP A 119 16.93 7.50 -20.61
C ASP A 119 16.04 6.24 -20.49
N ASP A 120 16.35 5.20 -21.26
CA ASP A 120 15.68 3.91 -21.16
C ASP A 120 16.27 3.09 -20.01
N ALA A 121 15.42 2.44 -19.24
CA ALA A 121 15.85 1.54 -18.20
C ALA A 121 14.83 0.43 -17.93
N PHE A 122 15.36 -0.76 -17.66
CA PHE A 122 14.60 -1.88 -17.11
C PHE A 122 15.07 -2.19 -15.71
N ARG A 123 14.13 -2.27 -14.78
CA ARG A 123 14.38 -2.58 -13.38
C ARG A 123 13.44 -3.65 -12.88
N GLN A 124 13.93 -4.47 -11.99
CA GLN A 124 13.16 -5.47 -11.26
C GLN A 124 13.09 -5.05 -9.80
N ARG A 125 11.92 -5.20 -9.18
CA ARG A 125 11.70 -4.83 -7.79
C ARG A 125 11.03 -5.97 -7.05
N LEU A 126 11.67 -6.40 -5.97
CA LEU A 126 11.14 -7.35 -5.01
C LEU A 126 10.85 -6.62 -3.69
N GLU A 127 9.67 -6.78 -3.16
CA GLU A 127 9.28 -6.26 -1.84
C GLU A 127 8.80 -7.42 -0.96
N VAL A 128 9.37 -7.52 0.22
CA VAL A 128 8.96 -8.50 1.24
C VAL A 128 8.65 -7.73 2.51
N THR A 129 7.46 -7.91 3.05
CA THR A 129 7.07 -7.29 4.32
C THR A 129 6.36 -8.31 5.20
N ALA A 130 6.51 -8.17 6.52
CA ALA A 130 5.75 -8.95 7.47
C ALA A 130 5.53 -8.14 8.75
N GLY A 131 4.46 -8.45 9.48
CA GLY A 131 4.22 -7.82 10.76
C GLY A 131 2.91 -8.25 11.41
N PRO A 132 2.77 -7.96 12.71
CA PRO A 132 1.56 -8.26 13.43
C PRO A 132 0.42 -7.29 13.07
N THR A 133 -0.78 -7.83 13.00
CA THR A 133 -2.04 -7.08 13.02
C THR A 133 -2.85 -7.49 14.25
N TYR A 134 -3.50 -6.53 14.87
CA TYR A 134 -4.41 -6.74 15.98
C TYR A 134 -5.82 -6.28 15.60
N GLN A 135 -6.81 -7.05 16.00
CA GLN A 135 -8.23 -6.74 15.82
C GLN A 135 -8.96 -7.02 17.13
N SER A 136 -9.74 -6.05 17.61
CA SER A 136 -10.57 -6.26 18.81
C SER A 136 -11.53 -7.42 18.60
N GLY A 137 -11.60 -8.31 19.60
CA GLY A 137 -12.39 -9.54 19.52
C GLY A 137 -11.67 -10.74 18.87
N PHE A 138 -10.59 -10.52 18.11
CA PHE A 138 -9.92 -11.59 17.33
C PHE A 138 -8.43 -11.77 17.66
N GLY A 139 -7.85 -10.81 18.44
CA GLY A 139 -6.44 -10.87 18.86
C GLY A 139 -5.46 -10.52 17.76
N SER A 140 -4.21 -10.99 17.92
CA SER A 140 -3.11 -10.67 17.04
C SER A 140 -2.76 -11.83 16.10
N ARG A 141 -2.38 -11.48 14.87
CA ARG A 141 -1.90 -12.41 13.83
C ARG A 141 -0.80 -11.77 12.99
N TRP A 142 0.12 -12.58 12.49
CA TRP A 142 1.14 -12.14 11.54
C TRP A 142 0.61 -12.14 10.11
N VAL A 143 0.93 -11.07 9.38
CA VAL A 143 0.54 -10.86 7.98
C VAL A 143 1.81 -10.72 7.14
N PRO A 144 2.22 -11.75 6.39
CA PRO A 144 3.26 -11.66 5.38
C PRO A 144 2.71 -11.10 4.07
N ALA A 145 3.55 -10.38 3.33
CA ALA A 145 3.27 -9.92 1.99
C ALA A 145 4.53 -9.94 1.13
N LEU A 146 4.36 -10.26 -0.14
CA LEU A 146 5.38 -10.33 -1.18
C LEU A 146 4.86 -9.61 -2.42
N ALA A 147 5.70 -8.82 -3.06
CA ALA A 147 5.39 -8.23 -4.37
C ALA A 147 6.64 -8.27 -5.26
N TYR A 148 6.43 -8.60 -6.54
CA TYR A 148 7.46 -8.58 -7.55
C TYR A 148 6.97 -7.78 -8.76
N ARG A 149 7.79 -6.82 -9.24
CA ARG A 149 7.44 -5.92 -10.32
C ARG A 149 8.56 -5.75 -11.32
N HIS A 150 8.19 -5.61 -12.57
CA HIS A 150 9.01 -5.07 -13.63
C HIS A 150 8.67 -3.61 -13.86
N LEU A 151 9.70 -2.80 -14.06
CA LEU A 151 9.61 -1.35 -14.22
C LEU A 151 10.41 -0.95 -15.45
N TRP A 152 9.73 -0.40 -16.44
CA TRP A 152 10.32 0.13 -17.66
C TRP A 152 10.21 1.64 -17.67
N SER A 153 11.31 2.32 -17.93
CA SER A 153 11.35 3.75 -18.23
C SER A 153 11.78 3.88 -19.70
N LEU A 154 11.09 4.70 -20.46
CA LEU A 154 11.34 4.92 -21.88
C LEU A 154 11.76 6.36 -22.10
N GLY A 155 12.67 6.60 -23.05
CA GLY A 155 13.31 7.89 -23.29
C GLY A 155 12.36 9.01 -23.71
N ASP A 156 11.13 8.68 -24.12
CA ASP A 156 10.06 9.64 -24.39
C ASP A 156 9.30 10.10 -23.13
N GLY A 157 9.77 9.70 -21.94
CA GLY A 157 9.11 9.96 -20.67
C GLY A 157 7.97 8.99 -20.34
N SER A 158 7.69 8.02 -21.22
CA SER A 158 6.73 6.95 -20.94
C SER A 158 7.29 5.97 -19.92
N ALA A 159 6.42 5.33 -19.18
CA ALA A 159 6.79 4.30 -18.21
C ALA A 159 5.74 3.19 -18.17
N LEU A 160 6.20 1.95 -18.07
CA LEU A 160 5.38 0.78 -17.90
C LEU A 160 5.81 0.05 -16.63
N SER A 161 4.89 -0.31 -15.78
CA SER A 161 5.14 -1.24 -14.69
C SER A 161 4.08 -2.34 -14.66
N TYR A 162 4.51 -3.56 -14.39
CA TYR A 162 3.61 -4.69 -14.18
C TYR A 162 4.21 -5.63 -13.15
N GLY A 163 3.33 -6.34 -12.45
CA GLY A 163 3.78 -7.22 -11.40
C GLY A 163 2.71 -8.08 -10.79
N VAL A 164 3.17 -8.89 -9.85
CA VAL A 164 2.34 -9.80 -9.05
C VAL A 164 2.55 -9.48 -7.57
N SER A 165 1.50 -9.65 -6.79
CA SER A 165 1.57 -9.54 -5.34
C SER A 165 0.81 -10.69 -4.68
N TRP A 166 1.30 -11.09 -3.52
CA TRP A 166 0.69 -12.06 -2.66
C TRP A 166 0.70 -11.55 -1.22
N SER A 167 -0.39 -11.79 -0.50
CA SER A 167 -0.45 -11.50 0.92
C SER A 167 -1.41 -12.45 1.63
N ARG A 168 -1.27 -12.55 2.96
CA ARG A 168 -2.21 -13.29 3.81
C ARG A 168 -2.80 -12.36 4.88
N PRO A 169 -3.68 -11.43 4.49
CA PRO A 169 -4.37 -10.58 5.45
C PRO A 169 -5.27 -11.38 6.39
N VAL A 170 -5.67 -10.74 7.48
CA VAL A 170 -6.57 -11.32 8.47
C VAL A 170 -7.79 -10.42 8.59
N TYR A 171 -8.96 -11.02 8.44
CA TYR A 171 -10.26 -10.37 8.62
C TYR A 171 -11.07 -11.22 9.60
N ASP A 172 -11.59 -10.60 10.65
CA ASP A 172 -12.41 -11.26 11.69
C ASP A 172 -11.74 -12.53 12.23
N GLY A 173 -10.41 -12.45 12.46
CA GLY A 173 -9.59 -13.56 12.95
C GLY A 173 -9.25 -14.63 11.93
N GLN A 174 -9.81 -14.56 10.71
CA GLN A 174 -9.58 -15.54 9.65
C GLN A 174 -8.48 -15.05 8.69
N ARG A 175 -7.63 -15.98 8.24
CA ARG A 175 -6.59 -15.71 7.25
C ARG A 175 -7.13 -15.93 5.85
N GLU A 176 -7.01 -14.93 5.02
CA GLU A 176 -7.32 -15.01 3.60
C GLU A 176 -6.06 -14.99 2.76
N GLN A 177 -6.08 -15.61 1.60
CA GLN A 177 -5.02 -15.45 0.60
C GLN A 177 -5.48 -14.44 -0.43
N GLN A 178 -4.62 -13.46 -0.68
CA GLN A 178 -4.85 -12.47 -1.73
C GLN A 178 -3.71 -12.55 -2.74
N LEU A 179 -4.08 -12.72 -4.01
CA LEU A 179 -3.20 -12.58 -5.16
C LEU A 179 -3.62 -11.34 -5.92
N GLY A 180 -2.66 -10.54 -6.33
CA GLY A 180 -2.88 -9.33 -7.11
C GLY A 180 -2.02 -9.32 -8.36
N LEU A 181 -2.59 -8.80 -9.44
CA LEU A 181 -1.87 -8.41 -10.65
C LEU A 181 -1.97 -6.90 -10.77
N ASP A 182 -0.88 -6.23 -11.03
CA ASP A 182 -0.85 -4.81 -11.29
C ASP A 182 -0.25 -4.50 -12.65
N LEU A 183 -0.84 -3.52 -13.33
CA LEU A 183 -0.37 -2.96 -14.58
C LEU A 183 -0.58 -1.44 -14.51
N ASP A 184 0.47 -0.68 -14.70
CA ASP A 184 0.45 0.78 -14.79
C ASP A 184 1.22 1.21 -16.03
N PHE A 185 0.59 1.99 -16.87
CA PHE A 185 1.22 2.61 -18.02
C PHE A 185 1.05 4.13 -17.94
N ARG A 186 2.14 4.85 -18.06
CA ARG A 186 2.15 6.30 -18.18
C ARG A 186 2.67 6.67 -19.55
N TRP A 187 1.90 7.49 -20.23
CA TRP A 187 2.33 8.07 -21.50
C TRP A 187 3.21 9.29 -21.22
N GLY A 188 4.39 9.32 -21.82
CA GLY A 188 5.24 10.50 -21.83
C GLY A 188 4.59 11.57 -22.71
N GLY A 189 4.04 12.61 -22.10
CA GLY A 189 3.77 13.83 -22.83
C GLY A 189 5.05 14.65 -22.86
N THR A 190 5.51 15.04 -24.03
CA THR A 190 6.45 16.15 -24.16
C THR A 190 5.89 17.38 -23.47
N PRO A 191 6.67 18.09 -22.65
CA PRO A 191 6.23 19.36 -22.06
C PRO A 191 5.90 20.40 -23.14
#